data_a70da887e7ddbef0b2dd2a421873ac74
#
_entry.id   a70da887e7ddbef0b2dd2a421873ac74
#
_cell.length_a   1.000
_cell.length_b   1.000
_cell.length_c   1.000
_cell.angle_alpha   90.00
_cell.angle_beta   90.00
_cell.angle_gamma   90.00
#
_symmetry.space_group_name_H-M   'P 1'
#
loop_
_entity.id
_entity.type
_entity.pdbx_description
1 polymer ?
#
loop_
_entity_poly.entity_id
_entity_poly.type
_entity_poly.pdbx_seq_one_letter_code
_entity_poly.pdbx_strand_id
1 'polypeptide(L)' 'VMMYFHPELVDLNTAGDGTPNPMKLKSIADKTGWMPRNWKETTEDTGIGNPKKSTAQKGEIYVKEVVSRITDLLTELKNL' A
#
# COMPACT_ATOMS: atom_id res chain seq x y z
N VAL A 1 5.32 6.61 2.63
CA VAL A 1 5.96 6.81 3.95
C VAL A 1 7.44 6.40 3.90
N MET A 2 7.73 5.19 3.44
CA MET A 2 9.12 4.72 3.36
C MET A 2 10.00 5.66 2.52
N MET A 3 9.49 6.19 1.42
CA MET A 3 10.23 7.14 0.58
C MET A 3 10.55 8.47 1.28
N TYR A 4 9.77 8.85 2.27
CA TYR A 4 10.03 10.03 3.09
C TYR A 4 11.19 9.80 4.06
N PHE A 5 11.17 8.68 4.79
CA PHE A 5 12.19 8.37 5.80
C PHE A 5 13.47 7.79 5.21
N HIS A 6 13.35 6.90 4.25
CA HIS A 6 14.46 6.13 3.69
C HIS A 6 14.32 6.01 2.16
N PRO A 7 14.46 7.11 1.40
CA PRO A 7 14.31 7.07 -0.06
C PRO A 7 15.32 6.13 -0.74
N GLU A 8 16.48 5.91 -0.13
CA GLU A 8 17.51 5.02 -0.64
C GLU A 8 17.10 3.53 -0.65
N LEU A 9 16.09 3.17 0.12
CA LEU A 9 15.59 1.79 0.19
C LEU A 9 14.46 1.51 -0.82
N VAL A 10 14.00 2.52 -1.54
CA VAL A 10 12.88 2.39 -2.48
C VAL A 10 13.38 2.57 -3.89
N ASP A 11 13.16 1.55 -4.73
CA ASP A 11 13.48 1.59 -6.15
C ASP A 11 12.21 1.39 -6.97
N LEU A 12 11.62 2.50 -7.43
CA LEU A 12 10.42 2.48 -8.26
C LEU A 12 10.68 1.99 -9.68
N ASN A 13 11.94 1.99 -10.12
CA ASN A 13 12.29 1.54 -11.48
C ASN A 13 12.11 0.03 -11.65
N THR A 14 12.19 -0.73 -10.56
CA THR A 14 11.99 -2.17 -10.57
C THR A 14 10.57 -2.59 -10.22
N ALA A 15 9.71 -1.64 -9.88
CA ALA A 15 8.32 -1.92 -9.53
C ALA A 15 7.49 -2.21 -10.79
N GLY A 16 6.65 -3.25 -10.74
CA GLY A 16 5.64 -3.51 -11.74
C GLY A 16 4.45 -2.53 -11.61
N ASP A 17 3.48 -2.65 -12.50
CA ASP A 17 2.27 -1.83 -12.47
C ASP A 17 1.25 -2.30 -11.41
N GLY A 18 1.49 -3.45 -10.79
CA GLY A 18 0.61 -3.98 -9.75
C GLY A 18 -0.70 -4.56 -10.25
N THR A 19 -0.83 -4.78 -11.56
CA THR A 19 -2.02 -5.41 -12.12
C THR A 19 -2.06 -6.90 -11.74
N PRO A 20 -3.10 -7.36 -11.02
CA PRO A 20 -3.19 -8.76 -10.66
C PRO A 20 -3.55 -9.63 -11.88
N ASN A 21 -3.03 -10.85 -11.91
CA ASN A 21 -3.43 -11.83 -12.91
C ASN A 21 -4.89 -12.23 -12.67
N PRO A 22 -5.70 -12.42 -13.75
CA PRO A 22 -7.09 -12.81 -13.60
C PRO A 22 -7.22 -14.22 -13.00
N MET A 23 -8.29 -14.42 -12.24
CA MET A 23 -8.61 -15.74 -11.71
C MET A 23 -8.96 -16.71 -12.84
N LYS A 24 -8.53 -17.97 -12.70
CA LYS A 24 -8.80 -19.02 -13.68
C LYS A 24 -10.28 -19.38 -13.76
N LEU A 25 -11.01 -19.30 -12.63
CA LEU A 25 -12.44 -19.55 -12.59
C LEU A 25 -13.21 -18.28 -12.97
N LYS A 26 -13.97 -18.36 -14.05
CA LYS A 26 -14.73 -17.23 -14.57
C LYS A 26 -15.69 -16.63 -13.53
N SER A 27 -16.40 -17.48 -12.80
CA SER A 27 -17.35 -17.01 -11.77
C SER A 27 -16.68 -16.23 -10.65
N ILE A 28 -15.43 -16.53 -10.34
CA ILE A 28 -14.65 -15.79 -9.35
C ILE A 28 -14.15 -14.48 -9.96
N ALA A 29 -13.65 -14.52 -11.21
CA ALA A 29 -13.21 -13.31 -11.91
C ALA A 29 -14.36 -12.32 -12.10
N ASP A 30 -15.57 -12.82 -12.36
CA ASP A 30 -16.78 -12.00 -12.53
C ASP A 30 -17.41 -11.56 -11.20
N LYS A 31 -16.76 -11.88 -10.07
CA LYS A 31 -17.23 -11.53 -8.71
C LYS A 31 -18.57 -12.18 -8.31
N THR A 32 -18.97 -13.25 -8.99
CA THR A 32 -20.13 -14.05 -8.58
C THR A 32 -19.87 -14.78 -7.27
N GLY A 33 -18.62 -15.20 -7.04
CA GLY A 33 -18.17 -15.78 -5.79
C GLY A 33 -16.81 -15.20 -5.39
N TRP A 34 -16.33 -15.59 -4.21
CA TRP A 34 -15.04 -15.18 -3.69
C TRP A 34 -14.28 -16.37 -3.14
N MET A 35 -12.96 -16.35 -3.31
CA MET A 35 -12.04 -17.33 -2.71
C MET A 35 -10.69 -16.67 -2.42
N PRO A 36 -9.93 -17.20 -1.45
CA PRO A 36 -8.56 -16.74 -1.19
C PRO A 36 -7.70 -16.89 -2.45
N ARG A 37 -6.83 -15.90 -2.68
CA ARG A 37 -5.93 -15.90 -3.84
C ARG A 37 -4.67 -16.70 -3.56
N ASN A 38 -4.19 -17.43 -4.55
CA ASN A 38 -2.82 -17.90 -4.56
C ASN A 38 -1.93 -16.74 -5.00
N TRP A 39 -1.19 -16.16 -4.06
CA TRP A 39 -0.43 -14.93 -4.29
C TRP A 39 0.64 -15.10 -5.38
N LYS A 40 1.30 -16.24 -5.42
CA LYS A 40 2.30 -16.55 -6.43
C LYS A 40 1.73 -16.57 -7.85
N GLU A 41 0.52 -17.04 -8.03
CA GLU A 41 -0.15 -17.06 -9.33
C GLU A 41 -0.79 -15.72 -9.67
N THR A 42 -1.23 -14.96 -8.66
CA THR A 42 -1.95 -13.70 -8.84
C THR A 42 -1.01 -12.54 -9.14
N THR A 43 0.21 -12.56 -8.61
CA THR A 43 1.16 -11.45 -8.74
C THR A 43 2.41 -11.88 -9.49
N GLU A 44 3.01 -10.95 -10.22
CA GLU A 44 4.30 -11.18 -10.88
C GLU A 44 5.48 -10.91 -9.94
N ASP A 45 5.34 -9.92 -9.07
CA ASP A 45 6.41 -9.40 -8.22
C ASP A 45 5.98 -9.18 -6.77
N THR A 46 5.00 -9.93 -6.29
CA THR A 46 4.41 -9.85 -4.95
C THR A 46 3.56 -8.61 -4.70
N GLY A 47 3.48 -7.69 -5.64
CA GLY A 47 2.74 -6.44 -5.49
C GLY A 47 1.40 -6.44 -6.21
N ILE A 48 0.38 -5.88 -5.56
CA ILE A 48 -0.90 -5.50 -6.18
C ILE A 48 -1.10 -4.00 -5.90
N GLY A 49 -1.53 -3.27 -6.90
CA GLY A 49 -1.61 -1.83 -6.86
C GLY A 49 -0.34 -1.18 -7.41
N ASN A 50 -0.53 -0.12 -8.18
CA ASN A 50 0.58 0.52 -8.88
C ASN A 50 1.33 1.50 -7.94
N PRO A 51 2.59 1.22 -7.58
CA PRO A 51 3.35 2.08 -6.67
C PRO A 51 4.02 3.27 -7.36
N LYS A 52 3.98 3.36 -8.68
CA LYS A 52 4.77 4.34 -9.44
C LYS A 52 4.38 5.79 -9.21
N LYS A 53 3.16 6.03 -8.73
CA LYS A 53 2.69 7.38 -8.36
C LYS A 53 3.04 7.77 -6.93
N SER A 54 3.68 6.88 -6.18
CA SER A 54 4.14 7.18 -4.82
C SER A 54 5.28 8.20 -4.86
N THR A 55 5.27 9.13 -3.94
CA THR A 55 6.31 10.14 -3.80
C THR A 55 6.69 10.36 -2.34
N ALA A 56 7.91 10.84 -2.11
CA ALA A 56 8.35 11.21 -0.78
C ALA A 56 7.53 12.37 -0.20
N GLN A 57 7.07 13.31 -1.05
CA GLN A 57 6.24 14.43 -0.63
C GLN A 57 4.88 13.97 -0.09
N LYS A 58 4.24 13.02 -0.75
CA LYS A 58 2.99 12.43 -0.26
C LYS A 58 3.20 11.73 1.08
N GLY A 59 4.31 11.01 1.22
CA GLY A 59 4.70 10.38 2.47
C GLY A 59 4.91 11.37 3.59
N GLU A 60 5.56 12.50 3.32
CA GLU A 60 5.76 13.58 4.28
C GLU A 60 4.45 14.16 4.79
N ILE A 61 3.53 14.50 3.88
CA ILE A 61 2.22 15.04 4.24
C ILE A 61 1.45 14.05 5.11
N TYR A 62 1.43 12.79 4.71
CA TYR A 62 0.75 11.73 5.46
C TYR A 62 1.31 11.55 6.86
N VAL A 63 2.64 11.47 6.98
CA VAL A 63 3.31 11.27 8.28
C VAL A 63 3.05 12.45 9.21
N LYS A 64 3.16 13.68 8.72
CA LYS A 64 2.90 14.88 9.54
C LYS A 64 1.48 14.90 10.07
N GLU A 65 0.50 14.54 9.26
CA GLU A 65 -0.89 14.46 9.69
C GLU A 65 -1.12 13.37 10.74
N VAL A 66 -0.58 12.19 10.53
CA VAL A 66 -0.70 11.07 11.46
C VAL A 66 -0.02 11.39 12.79
N VAL A 67 1.18 11.94 12.76
CA VAL A 67 1.92 12.31 14.00
C VAL A 67 1.16 13.38 14.77
N SER A 68 0.61 14.38 14.07
CA SER A 68 -0.20 15.43 14.70
C SER A 68 -1.40 14.86 15.44
N ARG A 69 -2.14 13.96 14.81
CA ARG A 69 -3.33 13.32 15.41
C ARG A 69 -2.99 12.43 16.61
N ILE A 70 -1.91 11.68 16.52
CA ILE A 70 -1.43 10.84 17.63
C ILE A 70 -0.96 11.72 18.80
N THR A 71 -0.27 12.81 18.50
CA THR A 71 0.18 13.77 19.50
C THR A 71 -1.01 14.38 20.26
N ASP A 72 -2.07 14.76 19.55
CA ASP A 72 -3.29 15.27 20.16
C ASP A 72 -3.94 14.24 21.09
N LEU A 73 -4.04 13.00 20.65
CA LEU A 73 -4.57 11.90 21.46
C LEU A 73 -3.77 11.70 22.74
N LEU A 74 -2.44 11.67 22.63
CA LEU A 74 -1.55 11.49 23.79
C LEU A 74 -1.65 12.66 24.76
N THR A 75 -1.80 13.88 24.25
CA THR A 75 -2.00 15.08 25.06
C THR A 75 -3.31 15.02 25.83
N GLU A 76 -4.38 14.60 25.17
CA GLU A 76 -5.69 14.40 25.82
C GLU A 76 -5.62 13.35 26.93
N LEU A 77 -4.95 12.23 26.67
CA LEU A 77 -4.75 11.19 27.68
C LEU A 77 -3.96 11.67 28.87
N LYS A 78 -2.91 12.48 28.65
CA LYS A 78 -2.10 13.04 29.71
C LYS A 78 -2.90 13.98 30.62
N ASN A 79 -3.85 14.72 30.06
CA ASN A 79 -4.65 15.71 30.78
C ASN A 79 -5.97 15.13 31.35
N LEU A 80 -6.18 13.84 31.24
CA LEU A 80 -7.40 13.18 31.67
C LEU A 80 -7.50 13.05 33.19
#